data_7f2e5d374cf78da994d1e56b42384133
#
_entry.id   7f2e5d374cf78da994d1e56b42384133
#
_cell.length_a   1.000
_cell.length_b   1.000
_cell.length_c   1.000
_cell.angle_alpha   90.00
_cell.angle_beta   90.00
_cell.angle_gamma   90.00
#
_symmetry.space_group_name_H-M   'P 1'
#
loop_
_entity.id
_entity.type
_entity.pdbx_description
1 polymer ?
#
loop_
_entity_poly.entity_id
_entity_poly.type
_entity_poly.pdbx_seq_one_letter_code
_entity_poly.pdbx_strand_id
1 'polypeptide(L)'
;AADEPSKVRAIDEASELNASDYKADGKMHKVVVLMNVAKFEMLKNALDKLDITGMTVTQVSGCGIQKGSTELYRGSELESRLLPKIKVEIVISTVPLGLLIDTIRKVLYTGKIGDGKIFVYDVANVGKIRTGAEDEQALE
;
A
#
# COMPACT_ATOMS: atom_id res chain seq x y z
N ALA A 1 0.61 6.69 -27.79
CA ALA A 1 0.74 6.73 -27.22
C ALA A 1 1.22 7.22 -26.10
N ALA A 2 1.46 7.71 -26.00
CA ALA A 2 1.85 8.17 -25.32
C ALA A 2 1.60 8.23 -24.10
N ASP A 3 1.78 8.17 -23.60
CA ASP A 3 1.60 8.12 -22.80
C ASP A 3 1.75 8.33 -21.75
N GLU A 4 1.85 8.53 -21.59
CA GLU A 4 1.60 8.38 -20.74
C GLU A 4 1.87 9.08 -19.53
N PRO A 5 2.44 10.27 -19.49
CA PRO A 5 2.53 11.07 -18.29
C PRO A 5 1.18 11.30 -17.62
N SER A 6 0.15 11.28 -18.44
CA SER A 6 -1.19 11.46 -17.88
C SER A 6 -1.59 10.38 -16.88
N LYS A 7 -0.84 9.27 -16.85
CA LYS A 7 -1.12 8.18 -15.93
C LYS A 7 -0.30 8.27 -14.65
N VAL A 8 0.62 9.21 -14.59
CA VAL A 8 1.42 9.41 -13.40
C VAL A 8 0.69 10.38 -12.48
N ARG A 9 0.38 9.93 -11.28
CA ARG A 9 -0.29 10.77 -10.30
C ARG A 9 0.76 11.47 -9.46
N ALA A 10 0.73 12.79 -9.49
CA ALA A 10 1.59 13.57 -8.63
C ALA A 10 1.15 13.43 -7.18
N ILE A 11 2.09 13.49 -6.27
CA ILE A 11 1.81 13.48 -4.85
C ILE A 11 2.11 14.85 -4.30
N ASP A 12 1.08 15.49 -3.79
CA ASP A 12 1.22 16.78 -3.15
C ASP A 12 1.26 16.56 -1.65
N GLU A 13 2.46 16.59 -1.11
CA GLU A 13 2.63 16.34 0.31
C GLU A 13 2.12 17.48 1.17
N ALA A 14 1.95 18.65 0.60
CA ALA A 14 1.50 19.79 1.34
C ALA A 14 -0.02 19.83 1.48
N SER A 15 -0.76 19.19 0.59
CA SER A 15 -2.21 19.22 0.65
C SER A 15 -2.74 18.07 1.49
N GLU A 16 -3.80 18.36 2.21
CA GLU A 16 -4.49 17.32 2.95
C GLU A 16 -5.52 16.66 2.06
N LEU A 17 -5.70 15.36 2.27
CA LEU A 17 -6.71 14.62 1.55
C LEU A 17 -8.07 14.87 2.20
N ASN A 18 -9.03 15.23 1.38
CA ASN A 18 -10.38 15.46 1.85
C ASN A 18 -11.23 14.24 1.56
N ALA A 19 -11.65 13.56 2.62
CA ALA A 19 -12.39 12.31 2.49
C ALA A 19 -13.68 12.48 1.68
N SER A 20 -14.27 13.68 1.69
CA SER A 20 -15.51 13.90 0.94
C SER A 20 -15.32 13.87 -0.57
N ASP A 21 -14.09 13.95 -1.05
CA ASP A 21 -13.78 13.85 -2.48
C ASP A 21 -13.77 12.41 -2.98
N TYR A 22 -13.99 11.45 -2.10
CA TYR A 22 -13.91 10.03 -2.43
C TYR A 22 -15.22 9.35 -2.11
N LYS A 23 -15.57 8.35 -2.91
CA LYS A 23 -16.77 7.57 -2.68
C LYS A 23 -16.43 6.09 -2.74
N ALA A 24 -17.04 5.34 -1.83
CA ALA A 24 -16.94 3.89 -1.87
C ALA A 24 -17.75 3.38 -3.06
N ASP A 25 -17.24 2.31 -3.68
CA ASP A 25 -17.87 1.75 -4.88
C ASP A 25 -18.80 0.56 -4.56
N GLY A 26 -19.01 0.27 -3.29
CA GLY A 26 -19.87 -0.84 -2.88
C GLY A 26 -19.24 -2.21 -3.03
N LYS A 27 -17.97 -2.27 -3.40
CA LYS A 27 -17.24 -3.52 -3.57
C LYS A 27 -16.23 -3.72 -2.46
N MET A 28 -15.87 -4.96 -2.26
CA MET A 28 -14.81 -5.28 -1.30
C MET A 28 -13.48 -5.40 -2.04
N HIS A 29 -12.46 -4.79 -1.46
CA HIS A 29 -11.12 -4.80 -2.04
C HIS A 29 -10.10 -5.24 -1.00
N LYS A 30 -9.14 -6.03 -1.42
CA LYS A 30 -7.98 -6.34 -0.60
C LYS A 30 -6.82 -5.51 -1.11
N VAL A 31 -6.26 -4.72 -0.23
CA VAL A 31 -5.13 -3.86 -0.56
C VAL A 31 -3.89 -4.44 0.11
N VAL A 32 -2.89 -4.74 -0.68
CA VAL A 32 -1.62 -5.28 -0.20
C VAL A 32 -0.56 -4.22 -0.43
N VAL A 33 0.15 -3.86 0.63
CA VAL A 33 1.22 -2.86 0.55
C VAL A 33 2.53 -3.54 0.89
N LEU A 34 3.49 -3.47 -0.04
CA LEU A 34 4.86 -3.87 0.24
C LEU A 34 5.64 -2.60 0.49
N MET A 35 6.24 -2.47 1.66
CA MET A 35 6.78 -1.20 2.09
C MET A 35 8.04 -1.34 2.91
N ASN A 36 8.69 -0.23 3.11
CA ASN A 36 9.86 -0.14 3.96
C ASN A 36 9.45 -0.24 5.43
N VAL A 37 10.19 -1.01 6.18
CA VAL A 37 9.94 -1.22 7.62
C VAL A 37 9.88 0.11 8.37
N ALA A 38 10.74 1.04 8.02
CA ALA A 38 10.88 2.29 8.78
C ALA A 38 9.63 3.15 8.79
N LYS A 39 8.74 2.98 7.83
CA LYS A 39 7.54 3.82 7.73
C LYS A 39 6.27 3.17 8.26
N PHE A 40 6.39 2.01 8.86
CA PHE A 40 5.21 1.26 9.28
C PHE A 40 4.37 2.02 10.30
N GLU A 41 5.01 2.62 11.32
CA GLU A 41 4.23 3.33 12.34
C GLU A 41 3.49 4.52 11.77
N MET A 42 4.09 5.22 10.83
CA MET A 42 3.41 6.32 10.15
C MET A 42 2.20 5.85 9.39
N LEU A 43 2.33 4.73 8.69
CA LEU A 43 1.21 4.17 7.95
C LEU A 43 0.10 3.72 8.90
N LYS A 44 0.46 3.03 9.96
CA LYS A 44 -0.50 2.55 10.94
C LYS A 44 -1.32 3.71 11.52
N ASN A 45 -0.66 4.80 11.87
CA ASN A 45 -1.34 5.97 12.40
C ASN A 45 -2.29 6.60 11.38
N ALA A 46 -1.87 6.65 10.13
CA ALA A 46 -2.73 7.19 9.07
C ALA A 46 -3.95 6.31 8.82
N LEU A 47 -3.78 4.99 8.90
CA LEU A 47 -4.89 4.05 8.73
C LEU A 47 -5.88 4.15 9.90
N ASP A 48 -5.39 4.37 11.10
CA ASP A 48 -6.27 4.57 12.25
C ASP A 48 -7.20 5.76 12.03
N LYS A 49 -6.70 6.81 11.40
CA LYS A 49 -7.51 8.00 11.11
C LYS A 49 -8.61 7.73 10.08
N LEU A 50 -8.47 6.68 9.31
CA LEU A 50 -9.49 6.23 8.38
C LEU A 50 -10.39 5.15 8.98
N ASP A 51 -10.27 4.93 10.28
CA ASP A 51 -11.01 3.88 10.99
C ASP A 51 -10.70 2.48 10.49
N ILE A 52 -9.51 2.30 9.93
CA ILE A 52 -9.03 0.99 9.51
C ILE A 52 -8.18 0.43 10.64
N THR A 53 -8.72 -0.52 11.37
CA THR A 53 -8.02 -1.14 12.50
C THR A 53 -7.60 -2.57 12.22
N GLY A 54 -8.32 -3.24 11.33
CA GLY A 54 -7.99 -4.62 10.99
C GLY A 54 -6.98 -4.68 9.87
N MET A 55 -5.80 -5.20 10.17
CA MET A 55 -4.78 -5.40 9.15
C MET A 55 -3.93 -6.60 9.53
N THR A 56 -3.39 -7.26 8.53
CA THR A 56 -2.44 -8.35 8.72
C THR A 56 -1.07 -7.84 8.30
N VAL A 57 -0.08 -8.03 9.16
CA VAL A 57 1.27 -7.54 8.90
C VAL A 57 2.22 -8.72 8.89
N THR A 58 3.02 -8.81 7.84
CA THR A 58 3.99 -9.88 7.68
C THR A 58 5.35 -9.28 7.38
N GLN A 59 6.36 -9.75 8.08
CA GLN A 59 7.73 -9.39 7.74
C GLN A 59 8.17 -10.28 6.60
N VAL A 60 8.66 -9.66 5.54
CA VAL A 60 9.06 -10.38 4.33
C VAL A 60 10.43 -9.89 3.88
N SER A 61 11.04 -10.64 2.99
CA SER A 61 12.27 -10.21 2.35
C SER A 61 11.97 -9.97 0.88
N GLY A 62 12.30 -8.78 0.41
CA GLY A 62 12.14 -8.46 -0.99
C GLY A 62 13.47 -8.56 -1.71
N CYS A 63 13.46 -9.12 -2.89
CA CYS A 63 14.64 -9.13 -3.74
C CYS A 63 14.66 -7.83 -4.52
N GLY A 64 15.62 -6.99 -4.21
CA GLY A 64 15.73 -5.67 -4.81
C GLY A 64 17.08 -5.46 -5.46
N ILE A 65 17.14 -4.43 -6.25
CA ILE A 65 18.37 -4.05 -6.93
C ILE A 65 18.84 -2.74 -6.33
N GLN A 66 20.09 -2.72 -5.88
CA GLN A 66 20.73 -1.52 -5.37
C GLN A 66 21.70 -0.96 -6.37
N LYS A 67 21.56 0.33 -6.63
CA LYS A 67 22.50 1.04 -7.48
C LYS A 67 23.56 1.69 -6.63
N GLY A 68 24.67 1.96 -7.25
CA GLY A 68 25.69 2.80 -6.65
C GLY A 68 26.71 2.09 -5.82
N SER A 69 26.33 1.05 -5.12
CA SER A 69 27.27 0.30 -4.33
C SER A 69 28.03 -0.72 -5.16
N THR A 70 27.65 -0.88 -6.39
CA THR A 70 28.16 -1.93 -7.25
C THR A 70 28.97 -1.43 -8.41
N GLU A 71 29.16 -0.15 -8.48
CA GLU A 71 29.87 0.41 -9.63
C GLU A 71 31.26 -0.16 -9.78
N LEU A 72 31.83 -0.68 -8.73
CA LEU A 72 33.18 -1.18 -8.77
C LEU A 72 33.30 -2.60 -9.23
N TYR A 73 32.20 -3.25 -9.51
CA TYR A 73 32.26 -4.66 -9.83
C TYR A 73 32.18 -4.91 -11.31
N ARG A 74 33.30 -4.65 -11.98
CA ARG A 74 33.53 -5.20 -13.30
C ARG A 74 32.38 -5.13 -14.27
N GLY A 75 31.74 -4.01 -14.30
CA GLY A 75 30.62 -3.83 -15.20
C GLY A 75 29.31 -4.36 -14.68
N SER A 76 29.31 -5.00 -13.54
CA SER A 76 28.07 -5.35 -12.89
C SER A 76 27.58 -4.10 -12.16
N GLU A 77 26.56 -3.50 -12.71
CA GLU A 77 26.11 -2.22 -12.19
C GLU A 77 25.03 -2.35 -11.16
N LEU A 78 24.43 -3.50 -11.07
CA LEU A 78 23.32 -3.71 -10.19
C LEU A 78 23.53 -5.00 -9.41
N GLU A 79 23.23 -4.93 -8.15
CA GLU A 79 23.37 -6.07 -7.28
C GLU A 79 22.01 -6.40 -6.67
N SER A 80 21.60 -7.65 -6.81
CA SER A 80 20.35 -8.11 -6.26
C SER A 80 20.57 -8.52 -4.81
N ARG A 81 19.73 -8.03 -3.92
CA ARG A 81 19.82 -8.32 -2.50
C ARG A 81 18.47 -8.63 -1.92
N LEU A 82 18.48 -9.43 -0.87
CA LEU A 82 17.29 -9.61 -0.04
C LEU A 82 17.25 -8.49 0.98
N LEU A 83 16.17 -7.73 0.92
CA LEU A 83 15.97 -6.58 1.80
C LEU A 83 14.77 -6.81 2.68
N PRO A 84 14.84 -6.43 3.96
CA PRO A 84 13.69 -6.56 4.83
C PRO A 84 12.59 -5.60 4.40
N LYS A 85 11.37 -6.10 4.32
CA LYS A 85 10.19 -5.33 3.96
C LYS A 85 9.04 -5.76 4.85
N ILE A 86 7.98 -4.99 4.82
CA ILE A 86 6.73 -5.34 5.48
C ILE A 86 5.64 -5.46 4.43
N LYS A 87 4.84 -6.49 4.57
CA LYS A 87 3.64 -6.66 3.77
C LYS A 87 2.45 -6.41 4.67
N VAL A 88 1.63 -5.42 4.32
CA VAL A 88 0.41 -5.08 5.04
C VAL A 88 -0.78 -5.45 4.17
N GLU A 89 -1.73 -6.17 4.72
CA GLU A 89 -2.92 -6.60 3.99
C GLU A 89 -4.16 -6.07 4.70
N ILE A 90 -5.01 -5.41 3.95
CA ILE A 90 -6.21 -4.75 4.45
C ILE A 90 -7.36 -5.09 3.53
N VAL A 91 -8.51 -5.43 4.10
CA VAL A 91 -9.74 -5.60 3.30
C VAL A 91 -10.69 -4.48 3.69
N ILE A 92 -11.21 -3.79 2.68
CA ILE A 92 -12.12 -2.66 2.87
C ILE A 92 -13.41 -2.89 2.09
N SER A 93 -14.48 -2.25 2.56
CA SER A 93 -15.73 -2.18 1.82
C SER A 93 -16.32 -0.78 1.86
N THR A 94 -16.39 -0.17 3.04
CA THR A 94 -16.99 1.15 3.21
C THR A 94 -15.99 2.28 3.04
N VAL A 95 -14.72 2.03 3.28
CA VAL A 95 -13.69 3.02 3.05
C VAL A 95 -13.44 3.11 1.55
N PRO A 96 -13.49 4.30 0.96
CA PRO A 96 -13.24 4.43 -0.49
C PRO A 96 -11.84 3.97 -0.85
N LEU A 97 -11.75 3.14 -1.88
CA LEU A 97 -10.46 2.60 -2.32
C LEU A 97 -9.47 3.71 -2.70
N GLY A 98 -9.95 4.71 -3.44
CA GLY A 98 -9.08 5.81 -3.84
C GLY A 98 -8.51 6.58 -2.67
N LEU A 99 -9.32 6.78 -1.63
CA LEU A 99 -8.86 7.46 -0.42
C LEU A 99 -7.76 6.65 0.26
N LEU A 100 -7.95 5.34 0.37
CA LEU A 100 -6.95 4.49 0.99
C LEU A 100 -5.65 4.51 0.20
N ILE A 101 -5.73 4.36 -1.12
CA ILE A 101 -4.54 4.36 -1.97
C ILE A 101 -3.79 5.68 -1.86
N ASP A 102 -4.50 6.79 -1.94
CA ASP A 102 -3.87 8.10 -1.89
C ASP A 102 -3.27 8.37 -0.50
N THR A 103 -3.92 7.90 0.55
CA THR A 103 -3.37 8.02 1.90
C THR A 103 -2.06 7.24 2.03
N ILE A 104 -2.05 6.00 1.54
CA ILE A 104 -0.85 5.17 1.58
C ILE A 104 0.28 5.83 0.81
N ARG A 105 -0.01 6.30 -0.40
CA ARG A 105 1.01 6.95 -1.22
C ARG A 105 1.55 8.20 -0.55
N LYS A 106 0.68 9.01 0.04
CA LYS A 106 1.12 10.22 0.72
C LYS A 106 2.06 9.93 1.87
N VAL A 107 1.74 8.92 2.66
CA VAL A 107 2.54 8.56 3.82
C VAL A 107 3.88 7.94 3.44
N LEU A 108 3.88 7.08 2.43
CA LEU A 108 5.06 6.28 2.11
C LEU A 108 5.99 6.92 1.08
N TYR A 109 5.53 7.93 0.38
CA TYR A 109 6.31 8.53 -0.70
C TYR A 109 7.59 9.20 -0.19
N THR A 110 8.71 8.84 -0.78
CA THR A 110 9.98 9.56 -0.61
C THR A 110 10.57 9.96 -1.95
N GLY A 111 10.08 9.38 -3.04
CA GLY A 111 10.62 9.60 -4.37
C GLY A 111 11.85 8.78 -4.67
N LYS A 112 12.24 7.90 -3.75
CA LYS A 112 13.42 7.06 -3.91
C LYS A 112 13.02 5.63 -4.23
N ILE A 113 13.95 4.91 -4.84
CA ILE A 113 13.75 3.49 -5.08
C ILE A 113 13.58 2.78 -3.74
N GLY A 114 12.58 1.92 -3.65
CA GLY A 114 12.32 1.19 -2.42
C GLY A 114 11.11 1.67 -1.65
N ASP A 115 10.42 2.70 -2.13
CA ASP A 115 9.20 3.17 -1.47
C ASP A 115 8.15 2.07 -1.35
N GLY A 116 8.10 1.18 -2.32
CA GLY A 116 7.20 0.04 -2.27
C GLY A 116 6.12 0.08 -3.33
N LYS A 117 5.18 -0.84 -3.19
CA LYS A 117 4.10 -1.01 -4.17
C LYS A 117 2.79 -1.31 -3.46
N ILE A 118 1.71 -0.97 -4.14
CA ILE A 118 0.36 -1.25 -3.67
C ILE A 118 -0.29 -2.17 -4.70
N PHE A 119 -0.84 -3.29 -4.23
CA PHE A 119 -1.59 -4.20 -5.09
C PHE A 119 -3.03 -4.25 -4.61
N VAL A 120 -3.97 -4.23 -5.53
CA VAL A 120 -5.39 -4.27 -5.21
C VAL A 120 -5.99 -5.51 -5.83
N TYR A 121 -6.74 -6.25 -5.03
CA TYR A 121 -7.44 -7.45 -5.46
C TYR A 121 -8.93 -7.31 -5.18
N ASP A 122 -9.74 -7.86 -6.04
CA ASP A 122 -11.16 -7.98 -5.76
C ASP A 122 -11.37 -9.13 -4.77
N VAL A 123 -12.25 -8.91 -3.80
CA VAL A 123 -12.60 -9.92 -2.81
C VAL A 123 -14.03 -10.36 -3.08
N ALA A 124 -14.17 -11.64 -3.39
CA ALA A 124 -15.48 -12.17 -3.74
C ALA A 124 -16.39 -12.36 -2.51
N ASN A 125 -15.81 -12.75 -1.39
CA ASN A 125 -16.60 -13.05 -0.21
C ASN A 125 -15.70 -13.02 1.02
N VAL A 126 -16.25 -12.57 2.14
CA VAL A 126 -15.57 -12.59 3.44
C VAL A 126 -16.48 -13.28 4.43
N GLY A 127 -15.91 -14.16 5.23
CA GLY A 127 -16.66 -14.82 6.30
C GLY A 127 -15.98 -14.62 7.63
N LYS A 128 -16.76 -14.27 8.65
CA LYS A 128 -16.23 -14.14 10.00
C LYS A 128 -16.43 -15.46 10.73
N ILE A 129 -15.34 -16.04 11.16
CA ILE A 129 -15.37 -17.39 11.73
C ILE A 129 -16.22 -17.45 12.99
N ARG A 130 -16.07 -16.47 13.88
CA ARG A 130 -16.72 -16.50 15.18
C ARG A 130 -18.25 -16.38 15.08
N THR A 131 -18.75 -15.53 14.20
CA THR A 131 -20.17 -15.20 14.15
C THR A 131 -20.90 -15.75 12.94
N GLY A 132 -20.17 -16.15 11.90
CA GLY A 132 -20.76 -16.52 10.63
C GLY A 132 -21.22 -15.34 9.79
N ALA A 133 -20.93 -14.12 10.23
CA ALA A 133 -21.25 -12.93 9.43
C ALA A 133 -20.51 -12.98 8.11
N GLU A 134 -21.10 -12.41 7.08
CA GLU A 134 -20.51 -12.39 5.75
C GLU A 134 -20.34 -10.99 5.21
N ASP A 135 -19.36 -10.85 4.33
CA ASP A 135 -19.09 -9.66 3.54
C ASP A 135 -18.90 -8.42 4.41
N GLU A 136 -19.64 -7.34 4.16
CA GLU A 136 -19.44 -6.10 4.87
C GLU A 136 -19.56 -6.27 6.38
N GLN A 137 -20.52 -7.06 6.83
CA GLN A 137 -20.70 -7.29 8.27
C GLN A 137 -19.55 -8.09 8.87
N ALA A 138 -18.88 -8.90 8.07
CA ALA A 138 -17.74 -9.68 8.53
C ALA A 138 -16.52 -8.80 8.78
N LEU A 139 -16.49 -7.62 8.19
CA LEU A 139 -15.37 -6.70 8.32
C LEU A 139 -15.50 -5.77 9.53
N GLU A 140 -16.62 -5.80 10.22
CA GLU A 140 -16.81 -4.96 11.41
C GLU A 140 -16.16 -5.52 12.66
#